data_4f968456ecc9293ed4575411916e7af4
#
_entry.id   4f968456ecc9293ed4575411916e7af4
#
_cell.length_a   1.000
_cell.length_b   1.000
_cell.length_c   1.000
_cell.angle_alpha   90.00
_cell.angle_beta   90.00
_cell.angle_gamma   90.00
#
_symmetry.space_group_name_H-M   'P 1'
#
loop_
_entity.id
_entity.type
_entity.pdbx_description
1 polymer ?
#
loop_
_entity_poly.entity_id
_entity_poly.type
_entity_poly.pdbx_seq_one_letter_code
_entity_poly.pdbx_strand_id
1 'polypeptide(L)'
;MKKYIILLVLLLSVTNTYSQIDLLRSKIESILSGKRAKVGVAISSLDTKDTLTVNGNERLVMQSVFKFHIALAVMYLVEEGKLSLSQEVFVSKSELMPNTWSPLRDKYPDGNVKVSLDEILRYTVAQSDNNGCDILLKLVGGTSRVNDFIHSIGVNDVSISKTEEEMHKGVEAQFANWTTPIAASMLLDKFSYTYAQNKSLSHLWQIMTETTTGPKRLKGLLPEGTIIAHKTGSSDTNNEGMTYAVNDIGIVVLPDGRKYSIAVFVTNSYESYDDSEKIITDISKATYDYFLDKSSK
;
A
#
# COMPACT_ATOMS: atom_id res chain seq x y z
N MET A 1 -23.78 12.70 -75.10
CA MET A 1 -23.27 13.30 -73.89
C MET A 1 -23.35 12.26 -72.77
N LYS A 2 -22.21 11.61 -72.42
CA LYS A 2 -22.13 10.61 -71.30
C LYS A 2 -21.80 11.32 -69.97
N LYS A 3 -22.71 11.27 -69.00
CA LYS A 3 -22.48 11.79 -67.65
C LYS A 3 -21.69 10.74 -66.85
N TYR A 4 -20.49 11.06 -66.48
CA TYR A 4 -19.70 10.23 -65.49
C TYR A 4 -20.12 10.63 -64.11
N ILE A 5 -20.70 9.70 -63.36
CA ILE A 5 -20.94 9.81 -61.90
C ILE A 5 -19.67 9.38 -61.23
N ILE A 6 -18.95 10.33 -60.62
CA ILE A 6 -17.79 10.06 -59.74
C ILE A 6 -18.36 9.70 -58.37
N LEU A 7 -18.27 8.43 -58.00
CA LEU A 7 -18.61 7.92 -56.67
C LEU A 7 -17.41 8.19 -55.74
N LEU A 8 -17.52 9.22 -54.89
CA LEU A 8 -16.50 9.53 -53.86
C LEU A 8 -16.71 8.58 -52.68
N VAL A 9 -15.90 7.52 -52.58
CA VAL A 9 -15.88 6.62 -51.44
C VAL A 9 -15.08 7.30 -50.32
N LEU A 10 -15.76 7.89 -49.34
CA LEU A 10 -15.15 8.35 -48.06
C LEU A 10 -14.78 7.11 -47.26
N LEU A 11 -13.52 6.74 -47.28
CA LEU A 11 -12.92 5.82 -46.28
C LEU A 11 -12.88 6.56 -44.96
N LEU A 12 -13.87 6.38 -44.09
CA LEU A 12 -13.81 6.71 -42.68
C LEU A 12 -12.79 5.75 -42.01
N SER A 13 -11.56 6.19 -41.93
CA SER A 13 -10.59 5.56 -41.02
C SER A 13 -11.05 5.81 -39.57
N VAL A 14 -11.69 4.84 -38.98
CA VAL A 14 -11.93 4.82 -37.53
C VAL A 14 -10.57 4.67 -36.87
N THR A 15 -9.92 5.78 -36.59
CA THR A 15 -8.77 5.79 -35.68
C THR A 15 -9.33 5.52 -34.29
N ASN A 16 -9.16 4.30 -33.78
CA ASN A 16 -9.36 4.00 -32.37
C ASN A 16 -8.34 4.84 -31.59
N THR A 17 -8.73 6.05 -31.21
CA THR A 17 -7.95 6.86 -30.23
C THR A 17 -8.17 6.24 -28.86
N TYR A 18 -7.33 5.27 -28.49
CA TYR A 18 -7.25 4.82 -27.10
C TYR A 18 -6.95 6.03 -26.22
N SER A 19 -7.67 6.17 -25.11
CA SER A 19 -7.29 7.17 -24.12
C SER A 19 -5.92 6.79 -23.53
N GLN A 20 -5.16 7.76 -23.06
CA GLN A 20 -3.84 7.48 -22.47
C GLN A 20 -3.94 6.48 -21.29
N ILE A 21 -5.05 6.52 -20.53
CA ILE A 21 -5.29 5.59 -19.42
C ILE A 21 -5.54 4.16 -19.91
N ASP A 22 -6.13 3.98 -21.12
CA ASP A 22 -6.32 2.64 -21.71
C ASP A 22 -4.98 2.03 -22.16
N LEU A 23 -4.03 2.86 -22.58
CA LEU A 23 -2.66 2.40 -22.87
C LEU A 23 -1.95 1.93 -21.60
N LEU A 24 -2.09 2.66 -20.48
CA LEU A 24 -1.58 2.21 -19.19
C LEU A 24 -2.24 0.88 -18.76
N ARG A 25 -3.56 0.76 -18.93
CA ARG A 25 -4.28 -0.50 -18.66
C ARG A 25 -3.70 -1.66 -19.46
N SER A 26 -3.57 -1.50 -20.77
CA SER A 26 -3.02 -2.54 -21.65
C SER A 26 -1.59 -2.92 -21.28
N LYS A 27 -0.78 -1.95 -20.85
CA LYS A 27 0.59 -2.21 -20.36
C LYS A 27 0.58 -3.02 -19.07
N ILE A 28 -0.29 -2.69 -18.11
CA ILE A 28 -0.44 -3.46 -16.87
C ILE A 28 -0.94 -4.88 -17.19
N GLU A 29 -1.95 -5.03 -18.04
CA GLU A 29 -2.45 -6.35 -18.46
C GLU A 29 -1.36 -7.20 -19.12
N SER A 30 -0.49 -6.57 -19.92
CA SER A 30 0.68 -7.23 -20.53
C SER A 30 1.70 -7.70 -19.48
N ILE A 31 1.97 -6.90 -18.43
CA ILE A 31 2.83 -7.30 -17.30
C ILE A 31 2.25 -8.53 -16.59
N LEU A 32 0.93 -8.60 -16.45
CA LEU A 32 0.23 -9.67 -15.75
C LEU A 32 0.05 -10.93 -16.60
N SER A 33 0.17 -10.82 -17.92
CA SER A 33 -0.05 -11.94 -18.84
C SER A 33 0.89 -13.10 -18.57
N GLY A 34 0.32 -14.30 -18.41
CA GLY A 34 1.07 -15.52 -18.15
C GLY A 34 1.60 -15.67 -16.73
N LYS A 35 1.34 -14.72 -15.82
CA LYS A 35 1.75 -14.81 -14.41
C LYS A 35 0.82 -15.75 -13.63
N ARG A 36 1.43 -16.62 -12.85
CA ARG A 36 0.72 -17.55 -11.95
C ARG A 36 0.50 -16.93 -10.58
N ALA A 37 -0.16 -15.76 -10.57
CA ALA A 37 -0.49 -15.01 -9.37
C ALA A 37 -1.83 -14.29 -9.57
N LYS A 38 -2.57 -14.07 -8.49
CA LYS A 38 -3.70 -13.14 -8.48
C LYS A 38 -3.17 -11.75 -8.14
N VAL A 39 -3.34 -10.78 -9.05
CA VAL A 39 -2.85 -9.42 -8.83
C VAL A 39 -4.02 -8.45 -8.80
N GLY A 40 -4.07 -7.64 -7.74
CA GLY A 40 -5.00 -6.53 -7.60
C GLY A 40 -4.28 -5.20 -7.66
N VAL A 41 -4.79 -4.27 -8.45
CA VAL A 41 -4.20 -2.94 -8.64
C VAL A 41 -5.27 -1.88 -8.50
N ALA A 42 -4.95 -0.79 -7.81
CA ALA A 42 -5.69 0.45 -7.89
C ALA A 42 -4.72 1.64 -7.95
N ILE A 43 -4.98 2.54 -8.86
CA ILE A 43 -4.21 3.76 -9.12
C ILE A 43 -5.20 4.92 -9.15
N SER A 44 -4.87 6.01 -8.46
CA SER A 44 -5.69 7.23 -8.44
C SER A 44 -4.80 8.46 -8.50
N SER A 45 -5.05 9.34 -9.43
CA SER A 45 -4.44 10.68 -9.43
C SER A 45 -5.06 11.53 -8.33
N LEU A 46 -4.23 12.20 -7.57
CA LEU A 46 -4.67 13.13 -6.52
C LEU A 46 -4.94 14.55 -7.05
N ASP A 47 -4.52 14.82 -8.29
CA ASP A 47 -4.61 16.12 -8.95
C ASP A 47 -5.59 16.12 -10.13
N THR A 48 -5.82 14.96 -10.73
CA THR A 48 -6.80 14.77 -11.82
C THR A 48 -7.83 13.72 -11.41
N LYS A 49 -8.76 13.39 -12.30
CA LYS A 49 -9.76 12.34 -12.07
C LYS A 49 -9.36 10.99 -12.65
N ASP A 50 -8.10 10.83 -13.04
CA ASP A 50 -7.63 9.57 -13.61
C ASP A 50 -7.59 8.47 -12.57
N THR A 51 -8.30 7.40 -12.83
CA THR A 51 -8.30 6.19 -12.01
C THR A 51 -8.16 4.96 -12.88
N LEU A 52 -7.45 3.96 -12.39
CA LEU A 52 -7.33 2.66 -13.05
C LEU A 52 -7.36 1.55 -12.02
N THR A 53 -8.10 0.49 -12.30
CA THR A 53 -8.12 -0.69 -11.44
C THR A 53 -8.03 -1.98 -12.23
N VAL A 54 -7.35 -2.98 -11.67
CA VAL A 54 -7.37 -4.38 -12.10
C VAL A 54 -7.72 -5.21 -10.87
N ASN A 55 -8.75 -6.05 -10.95
CA ASN A 55 -9.26 -6.80 -9.79
C ASN A 55 -9.53 -5.90 -8.57
N GLY A 56 -9.99 -4.67 -8.81
CA GLY A 56 -10.05 -3.59 -7.80
C GLY A 56 -10.98 -3.88 -6.62
N ASN A 57 -11.98 -4.76 -6.77
CA ASN A 57 -12.94 -5.14 -5.72
C ASN A 57 -12.64 -6.51 -5.08
N GLU A 58 -11.54 -7.16 -5.46
CA GLU A 58 -11.14 -8.42 -4.86
C GLU A 58 -10.64 -8.22 -3.43
N ARG A 59 -11.09 -9.09 -2.52
CA ARG A 59 -10.59 -9.12 -1.14
C ARG A 59 -9.23 -9.81 -1.13
N LEU A 60 -8.20 -9.05 -0.83
CA LEU A 60 -6.82 -9.50 -0.86
C LEU A 60 -6.19 -9.36 0.53
N VAL A 61 -5.40 -10.36 0.93
CA VAL A 61 -4.74 -10.36 2.24
C VAL A 61 -3.74 -9.22 2.35
N MET A 62 -3.82 -8.46 3.43
CA MET A 62 -3.01 -7.26 3.62
C MET A 62 -1.59 -7.55 4.07
N GLN A 63 -1.38 -8.58 4.91
CA GLN A 63 -0.15 -8.70 5.67
C GLN A 63 0.20 -7.34 6.32
N SER A 64 1.44 -7.01 6.49
CA SER A 64 1.86 -5.78 7.18
C SER A 64 1.35 -4.45 6.56
N VAL A 65 0.61 -4.46 5.44
CA VAL A 65 -0.07 -3.25 4.93
C VAL A 65 -1.03 -2.70 5.99
N PHE A 66 -1.66 -3.54 6.81
CA PHE A 66 -2.60 -3.11 7.85
C PHE A 66 -1.96 -2.21 8.94
N LYS A 67 -0.62 -2.21 9.06
CA LYS A 67 0.11 -1.33 9.98
C LYS A 67 -0.05 0.15 9.64
N PHE A 68 -0.28 0.49 8.37
CA PHE A 68 -0.67 1.85 7.97
C PHE A 68 -2.01 2.25 8.58
N HIS A 69 -3.00 1.36 8.59
CA HIS A 69 -4.31 1.61 9.20
C HIS A 69 -4.20 1.83 10.71
N ILE A 70 -3.37 1.03 11.39
CA ILE A 70 -3.10 1.19 12.82
C ILE A 70 -2.44 2.54 13.10
N ALA A 71 -1.42 2.90 12.31
CA ALA A 71 -0.73 4.18 12.45
C ALA A 71 -1.68 5.37 12.25
N LEU A 72 -2.62 5.31 11.31
CA LEU A 72 -3.65 6.32 11.13
C LEU A 72 -4.55 6.45 12.38
N ALA A 73 -4.96 5.33 12.98
CA ALA A 73 -5.76 5.35 14.22
C ALA A 73 -4.97 5.95 15.39
N VAL A 74 -3.67 5.64 15.51
CA VAL A 74 -2.79 6.25 16.51
C VAL A 74 -2.68 7.76 16.29
N MET A 75 -2.44 8.20 15.05
CA MET A 75 -2.32 9.63 14.73
C MET A 75 -3.61 10.40 14.96
N TYR A 76 -4.76 9.78 14.72
CA TYR A 76 -6.05 10.36 15.07
C TYR A 76 -6.17 10.61 16.59
N LEU A 77 -5.76 9.65 17.42
CA LEU A 77 -5.75 9.81 18.88
C LEU A 77 -4.71 10.85 19.35
N VAL A 78 -3.60 11.00 18.63
CA VAL A 78 -2.62 12.08 18.89
C VAL A 78 -3.22 13.44 18.56
N GLU A 79 -3.94 13.56 17.46
CA GLU A 79 -4.62 14.81 17.06
C GLU A 79 -5.71 15.21 18.06
N GLU A 80 -6.44 14.23 18.60
CA GLU A 80 -7.43 14.48 19.65
C GLU A 80 -6.82 14.77 21.04
N GLY A 81 -5.48 14.77 21.15
CA GLY A 81 -4.76 14.99 22.42
C GLY A 81 -4.90 13.83 23.43
N LYS A 82 -5.42 12.67 22.99
CA LYS A 82 -5.54 11.46 23.82
C LYS A 82 -4.23 10.70 23.97
N LEU A 83 -3.35 10.83 22.96
CA LEU A 83 -1.98 10.29 22.94
C LEU A 83 -0.99 11.40 22.65
N SER A 84 0.30 11.18 22.97
CA SER A 84 1.40 12.06 22.60
C SER A 84 2.54 11.24 22.00
N LEU A 85 3.14 11.72 20.92
CA LEU A 85 4.30 11.07 20.30
C LEU A 85 5.49 10.95 21.26
N SER A 86 5.63 11.88 22.20
CA SER A 86 6.67 11.87 23.23
C SER A 86 6.32 11.02 24.46
N GLN A 87 5.08 10.50 24.57
CA GLN A 87 4.75 9.65 25.70
C GLN A 87 5.57 8.38 25.71
N GLU A 88 5.99 7.95 26.89
CA GLU A 88 6.68 6.69 27.09
C GLU A 88 5.66 5.54 27.22
N VAL A 89 5.85 4.50 26.43
CA VAL A 89 5.11 3.24 26.49
C VAL A 89 6.01 2.20 27.12
N PHE A 90 5.54 1.55 28.19
CA PHE A 90 6.29 0.46 28.80
C PHE A 90 6.16 -0.81 27.94
N VAL A 91 7.27 -1.30 27.43
CA VAL A 91 7.38 -2.50 26.63
C VAL A 91 7.93 -3.62 27.49
N SER A 92 7.07 -4.55 27.89
CA SER A 92 7.49 -5.70 28.69
C SER A 92 8.23 -6.74 27.84
N LYS A 93 9.03 -7.59 28.49
CA LYS A 93 9.71 -8.71 27.81
C LYS A 93 8.72 -9.66 27.14
N SER A 94 7.56 -9.88 27.74
CA SER A 94 6.52 -10.77 27.20
C SER A 94 5.83 -10.23 25.93
N GLU A 95 5.90 -8.93 25.67
CA GLU A 95 5.37 -8.31 24.44
C GLU A 95 6.35 -8.38 23.26
N LEU A 96 7.59 -8.80 23.53
CA LEU A 96 8.62 -8.98 22.51
C LEU A 96 8.71 -10.46 22.10
N MET A 97 7.78 -10.90 21.25
CA MET A 97 7.75 -12.28 20.76
C MET A 97 9.07 -12.64 20.05
N PRO A 98 9.67 -13.82 20.34
CA PRO A 98 10.99 -14.17 19.81
C PRO A 98 10.95 -14.58 18.32
N ASN A 99 9.87 -15.22 17.87
CA ASN A 99 9.79 -15.89 16.58
C ASN A 99 9.04 -15.06 15.52
N THR A 100 9.28 -13.75 15.51
CA THR A 100 8.69 -12.83 14.54
C THR A 100 9.68 -11.76 14.11
N TRP A 101 9.43 -11.12 12.98
CA TRP A 101 10.22 -9.98 12.54
C TRP A 101 10.04 -8.78 13.48
N SER A 102 11.08 -8.37 14.17
CA SER A 102 11.00 -7.25 15.09
C SER A 102 12.36 -6.58 15.36
N PRO A 103 12.74 -5.58 14.57
CA PRO A 103 13.88 -4.71 14.86
C PRO A 103 13.79 -4.01 16.22
N LEU A 104 12.58 -3.70 16.70
CA LEU A 104 12.35 -3.17 18.05
C LEU A 104 12.86 -4.13 19.12
N ARG A 105 12.51 -5.43 19.02
CA ARG A 105 13.02 -6.46 19.93
C ARG A 105 14.55 -6.56 19.84
N ASP A 106 15.10 -6.49 18.64
CA ASP A 106 16.53 -6.63 18.42
C ASP A 106 17.31 -5.46 19.06
N LYS A 107 16.70 -4.27 19.12
CA LYS A 107 17.25 -3.12 19.86
C LYS A 107 17.08 -3.26 21.39
N TYR A 108 15.97 -3.82 21.85
CA TYR A 108 15.63 -3.95 23.26
C TYR A 108 15.41 -5.42 23.65
N PRO A 109 16.44 -6.27 23.56
CA PRO A 109 16.27 -7.73 23.67
C PRO A 109 15.79 -8.19 25.06
N ASP A 110 16.03 -7.42 26.09
CA ASP A 110 15.60 -7.74 27.47
C ASP A 110 14.19 -7.21 27.80
N GLY A 111 13.63 -6.37 26.94
CA GLY A 111 12.34 -5.73 27.23
C GLY A 111 12.37 -4.92 28.52
N ASN A 112 11.21 -4.77 29.17
CA ASN A 112 11.02 -4.03 30.43
C ASN A 112 11.59 -2.60 30.35
N VAL A 113 11.40 -1.97 29.22
CA VAL A 113 11.93 -0.65 28.85
C VAL A 113 10.78 0.30 28.52
N LYS A 114 11.00 1.58 28.74
CA LYS A 114 10.13 2.64 28.25
C LYS A 114 10.63 3.14 26.90
N VAL A 115 9.77 3.11 25.90
CA VAL A 115 10.04 3.52 24.53
C VAL A 115 9.02 4.60 24.14
N SER A 116 9.45 5.66 23.45
CA SER A 116 8.50 6.67 23.00
C SER A 116 7.51 6.13 21.98
N LEU A 117 6.28 6.65 21.96
CA LEU A 117 5.29 6.28 20.96
C LEU A 117 5.81 6.55 19.54
N ASP A 118 6.54 7.65 19.32
CA ASP A 118 7.18 7.97 18.04
C ASP A 118 8.13 6.85 17.58
N GLU A 119 8.98 6.37 18.48
CA GLU A 119 9.92 5.32 18.14
C GLU A 119 9.22 3.99 17.79
N ILE A 120 8.18 3.60 18.55
CA ILE A 120 7.38 2.40 18.24
C ILE A 120 6.70 2.55 16.87
N LEU A 121 6.14 3.74 16.54
CA LEU A 121 5.55 4.01 15.23
C LEU A 121 6.57 3.88 14.09
N ARG A 122 7.79 4.42 14.28
CA ARG A 122 8.86 4.31 13.27
C ARG A 122 9.24 2.86 13.01
N TYR A 123 9.44 2.05 14.06
CA TYR A 123 9.67 0.62 13.89
C TYR A 123 8.52 -0.08 13.18
N THR A 124 7.28 0.19 13.60
CA THR A 124 6.08 -0.46 13.05
C THR A 124 5.85 -0.12 11.58
N VAL A 125 5.97 1.14 11.20
CA VAL A 125 5.64 1.59 9.84
C VAL A 125 6.83 1.49 8.91
N ALA A 126 7.97 2.10 9.26
CA ALA A 126 9.12 2.18 8.35
C ALA A 126 9.90 0.87 8.25
N GLN A 127 9.94 0.07 9.31
CA GLN A 127 10.67 -1.20 9.35
C GLN A 127 9.76 -2.43 9.46
N SER A 128 8.43 -2.20 9.46
CA SER A 128 7.41 -3.25 9.49
C SER A 128 7.47 -4.16 10.73
N ASP A 129 7.81 -3.63 11.90
CA ASP A 129 7.96 -4.35 13.15
C ASP A 129 6.65 -4.99 13.62
N ASN A 130 6.65 -6.29 13.92
CA ASN A 130 5.47 -7.03 14.33
C ASN A 130 5.14 -6.83 15.81
N ASN A 131 6.12 -6.80 16.69
CA ASN A 131 5.89 -6.55 18.12
C ASN A 131 5.42 -5.11 18.36
N GLY A 132 6.04 -4.14 17.68
CA GLY A 132 5.59 -2.75 17.68
C GLY A 132 4.14 -2.61 17.20
N CYS A 133 3.75 -3.39 16.18
CA CYS A 133 2.38 -3.44 15.70
C CYS A 133 1.39 -3.83 16.79
N ASP A 134 1.65 -4.93 17.50
CA ASP A 134 0.74 -5.43 18.54
C ASP A 134 0.73 -4.53 19.79
N ILE A 135 1.86 -3.88 20.11
CA ILE A 135 1.91 -2.84 21.14
C ILE A 135 1.03 -1.65 20.75
N LEU A 136 1.07 -1.18 19.51
CA LEU A 136 0.22 -0.10 19.04
C LEU A 136 -1.26 -0.50 19.02
N LEU A 137 -1.59 -1.72 18.58
CA LEU A 137 -2.96 -2.26 18.64
C LEU A 137 -3.49 -2.25 20.06
N LYS A 138 -2.72 -2.72 21.03
CA LYS A 138 -3.09 -2.69 22.45
C LYS A 138 -3.33 -1.25 22.93
N LEU A 139 -2.48 -0.32 22.53
CA LEU A 139 -2.57 1.09 22.92
C LEU A 139 -3.83 1.77 22.41
N VAL A 140 -4.28 1.46 21.18
CA VAL A 140 -5.49 2.04 20.58
C VAL A 140 -6.78 1.32 21.00
N GLY A 141 -6.69 0.20 21.71
CA GLY A 141 -7.85 -0.58 22.19
C GLY A 141 -8.24 -1.77 21.31
N GLY A 142 -7.29 -2.29 20.52
CA GLY A 142 -7.42 -3.54 19.75
C GLY A 142 -7.83 -3.34 18.29
N THR A 143 -7.86 -4.46 17.58
CA THR A 143 -8.16 -4.51 16.12
C THR A 143 -9.53 -3.94 15.78
N SER A 144 -10.56 -4.22 16.60
CA SER A 144 -11.91 -3.71 16.38
C SER A 144 -11.94 -2.16 16.37
N ARG A 145 -11.20 -1.52 17.28
CA ARG A 145 -11.13 -0.04 17.31
C ARG A 145 -10.51 0.55 16.06
N VAL A 146 -9.46 -0.09 15.55
CA VAL A 146 -8.84 0.32 14.29
C VAL A 146 -9.81 0.11 13.12
N ASN A 147 -10.45 -1.05 13.06
CA ASN A 147 -11.44 -1.37 12.03
C ASN A 147 -12.60 -0.37 12.01
N ASP A 148 -13.20 -0.09 13.17
CA ASP A 148 -14.31 0.86 13.32
C ASP A 148 -13.87 2.28 12.93
N PHE A 149 -12.66 2.70 13.30
CA PHE A 149 -12.10 3.99 12.88
C PHE A 149 -12.00 4.08 11.36
N ILE A 150 -11.43 3.07 10.69
CA ILE A 150 -11.28 3.06 9.23
C ILE A 150 -12.65 3.09 8.53
N HIS A 151 -13.63 2.34 9.05
CA HIS A 151 -14.99 2.40 8.53
C HIS A 151 -15.63 3.78 8.77
N SER A 152 -15.40 4.40 9.93
CA SER A 152 -15.97 5.72 10.27
C SER A 152 -15.50 6.83 9.32
N ILE A 153 -14.32 6.69 8.75
CA ILE A 153 -13.82 7.62 7.72
C ILE A 153 -14.22 7.21 6.29
N GLY A 154 -15.15 6.24 6.15
CA GLY A 154 -15.79 5.87 4.89
C GLY A 154 -15.00 4.89 4.03
N VAL A 155 -14.06 4.12 4.59
CA VAL A 155 -13.35 3.03 3.90
C VAL A 155 -13.90 1.71 4.46
N ASN A 156 -14.86 1.09 3.74
CA ASN A 156 -15.65 -0.03 4.27
C ASN A 156 -15.18 -1.41 3.77
N ASP A 157 -14.53 -1.49 2.60
CA ASP A 157 -14.06 -2.76 2.04
C ASP A 157 -12.68 -3.15 2.59
N VAL A 158 -12.61 -3.22 3.91
CA VAL A 158 -11.42 -3.59 4.70
C VAL A 158 -11.87 -4.34 5.95
N SER A 159 -11.06 -5.29 6.39
CA SER A 159 -11.24 -5.99 7.68
C SER A 159 -9.90 -6.04 8.41
N ILE A 160 -9.90 -5.58 9.65
CA ILE A 160 -8.77 -5.66 10.57
C ILE A 160 -9.28 -6.37 11.83
N SER A 161 -8.99 -7.65 11.96
CA SER A 161 -9.58 -8.51 12.98
C SER A 161 -8.57 -9.35 13.75
N LYS A 162 -7.31 -9.41 13.27
CA LYS A 162 -6.23 -10.20 13.85
C LYS A 162 -5.01 -9.35 14.16
N THR A 163 -4.36 -9.65 15.29
CA THR A 163 -3.05 -9.12 15.66
C THR A 163 -1.94 -9.87 14.90
N GLU A 164 -0.69 -9.38 14.94
CA GLU A 164 0.45 -10.12 14.38
C GLU A 164 0.66 -11.45 15.11
N GLU A 165 0.49 -11.48 16.44
CA GLU A 165 0.54 -12.72 17.22
C GLU A 165 -0.50 -13.74 16.77
N GLU A 166 -1.74 -13.31 16.52
CA GLU A 166 -2.81 -14.19 16.05
C GLU A 166 -2.55 -14.70 14.63
N MET A 167 -2.06 -13.83 13.73
CA MET A 167 -1.71 -14.22 12.34
C MET A 167 -0.55 -15.21 12.31
N HIS A 168 0.35 -15.15 13.28
CA HIS A 168 1.47 -16.11 13.39
C HIS A 168 1.02 -17.53 13.82
N LYS A 169 -0.17 -17.68 14.41
CA LYS A 169 -0.69 -18.98 14.87
C LYS A 169 -1.20 -19.89 13.73
N GLY A 170 -1.43 -19.36 12.53
CA GLY A 170 -1.90 -20.15 11.40
C GLY A 170 -2.18 -19.33 10.14
N VAL A 171 -2.08 -20.02 9.01
CA VAL A 171 -2.25 -19.39 7.68
C VAL A 171 -3.64 -18.77 7.53
N GLU A 172 -4.70 -19.45 7.98
CA GLU A 172 -6.06 -18.93 7.84
C GLU A 172 -6.29 -17.61 8.57
N ALA A 173 -5.63 -17.42 9.71
CA ALA A 173 -5.72 -16.18 10.46
C ALA A 173 -5.20 -14.97 9.67
N GLN A 174 -4.22 -15.17 8.78
CA GLN A 174 -3.66 -14.12 7.94
C GLN A 174 -4.68 -13.54 6.97
N PHE A 175 -5.60 -14.37 6.45
CA PHE A 175 -6.64 -13.96 5.50
C PHE A 175 -7.79 -13.16 6.15
N ALA A 176 -7.85 -13.13 7.47
CA ALA A 176 -8.85 -12.34 8.19
C ALA A 176 -8.58 -10.83 8.15
N ASN A 177 -7.32 -10.43 7.92
CA ASN A 177 -6.93 -9.05 7.65
C ASN A 177 -6.82 -8.83 6.14
N TRP A 178 -7.87 -8.28 5.54
CA TRP A 178 -7.97 -8.08 4.10
C TRP A 178 -8.44 -6.66 3.74
N THR A 179 -8.15 -6.25 2.52
CA THR A 179 -8.69 -5.04 1.90
C THR A 179 -8.95 -5.29 0.42
N THR A 180 -9.68 -4.38 -0.23
CA THR A 180 -9.69 -4.32 -1.70
C THR A 180 -8.66 -3.30 -2.18
N PRO A 181 -8.09 -3.46 -3.39
CA PRO A 181 -7.20 -2.45 -3.97
C PRO A 181 -7.83 -1.05 -4.00
N ILE A 182 -9.12 -0.95 -4.34
CA ILE A 182 -9.86 0.32 -4.34
C ILE A 182 -9.92 0.92 -2.94
N ALA A 183 -10.21 0.14 -1.91
CA ALA A 183 -10.28 0.64 -0.54
C ALA A 183 -8.90 1.10 -0.04
N ALA A 184 -7.83 0.38 -0.38
CA ALA A 184 -6.46 0.78 -0.05
C ALA A 184 -6.07 2.10 -0.73
N SER A 185 -6.38 2.27 -2.03
CA SER A 185 -6.16 3.53 -2.75
C SER A 185 -6.99 4.67 -2.17
N MET A 186 -8.28 4.42 -1.86
CA MET A 186 -9.15 5.42 -1.21
C MET A 186 -8.60 5.89 0.15
N LEU A 187 -8.03 4.99 0.95
CA LEU A 187 -7.41 5.33 2.22
C LEU A 187 -6.17 6.21 2.03
N LEU A 188 -5.33 5.88 1.03
CA LEU A 188 -4.17 6.69 0.66
C LEU A 188 -4.59 8.08 0.17
N ASP A 189 -5.65 8.19 -0.64
CA ASP A 189 -6.17 9.46 -1.14
C ASP A 189 -6.63 10.34 0.03
N LYS A 190 -7.44 9.79 0.95
CA LYS A 190 -7.89 10.50 2.16
C LYS A 190 -6.72 10.99 3.00
N PHE A 191 -5.71 10.15 3.22
CA PHE A 191 -4.48 10.50 3.90
C PHE A 191 -3.74 11.64 3.17
N SER A 192 -3.61 11.55 1.85
CA SER A 192 -2.92 12.55 1.04
C SER A 192 -3.57 13.92 1.08
N TYR A 193 -4.90 14.00 1.08
CA TYR A 193 -5.61 15.27 1.16
C TYR A 193 -5.49 15.95 2.52
N THR A 194 -5.23 15.18 3.58
CA THR A 194 -5.28 15.70 4.96
C THR A 194 -3.90 15.92 5.58
N TYR A 195 -2.87 15.14 5.19
CA TYR A 195 -1.58 15.17 5.89
C TYR A 195 -0.88 16.55 5.84
N ALA A 196 -0.99 17.27 4.73
CA ALA A 196 -0.32 18.56 4.57
C ALA A 196 -0.86 19.66 5.51
N GLN A 197 -2.09 19.50 5.99
CA GLN A 197 -2.79 20.45 6.87
C GLN A 197 -2.83 19.98 8.32
N ASN A 198 -2.39 18.76 8.60
CA ASN A 198 -2.46 18.11 9.89
C ASN A 198 -1.06 17.70 10.34
N LYS A 199 -0.58 18.25 11.47
CA LYS A 199 0.79 18.03 11.95
C LYS A 199 1.06 16.56 12.28
N SER A 200 0.09 15.86 12.86
CA SER A 200 0.24 14.44 13.22
C SER A 200 0.33 13.59 11.97
N LEU A 201 -0.51 13.84 10.97
CA LEU A 201 -0.47 13.13 9.69
C LEU A 201 0.78 13.49 8.85
N SER A 202 1.29 14.74 8.93
CA SER A 202 2.58 15.11 8.33
C SER A 202 3.73 14.30 8.91
N HIS A 203 3.68 13.99 10.21
CA HIS A 203 4.67 13.13 10.85
C HIS A 203 4.59 11.67 10.36
N LEU A 204 3.37 11.12 10.22
CA LEU A 204 3.19 9.79 9.63
C LEU A 204 3.67 9.74 8.16
N TRP A 205 3.40 10.79 7.38
CA TRP A 205 3.94 10.92 6.02
C TRP A 205 5.46 10.79 6.02
N GLN A 206 6.16 11.52 6.91
CA GLN A 206 7.60 11.43 7.03
C GLN A 206 8.05 10.00 7.36
N ILE A 207 7.42 9.33 8.33
CA ILE A 207 7.75 7.94 8.69
C ILE A 207 7.56 7.01 7.48
N MET A 208 6.49 7.17 6.70
CA MET A 208 6.24 6.36 5.51
C MET A 208 7.27 6.60 4.39
N THR A 209 7.83 7.81 4.27
CA THR A 209 8.91 8.08 3.30
C THR A 209 10.25 7.46 3.72
N GLU A 210 10.42 7.15 5.01
CA GLU A 210 11.59 6.47 5.57
C GLU A 210 11.50 4.94 5.47
N THR A 211 10.46 4.38 4.84
CA THR A 211 10.27 2.93 4.71
C THR A 211 11.48 2.25 4.06
N THR A 212 12.02 1.26 4.76
CA THR A 212 13.20 0.49 4.34
C THR A 212 12.86 -0.87 3.73
N THR A 213 11.63 -1.35 3.94
CA THR A 213 11.18 -2.66 3.43
C THR A 213 10.75 -2.57 1.97
N GLY A 214 10.91 -3.67 1.21
CA GLY A 214 10.50 -3.79 -0.20
C GLY A 214 11.22 -2.82 -1.16
N PRO A 215 12.56 -2.67 -1.10
CA PRO A 215 13.27 -1.72 -1.96
C PRO A 215 13.14 -2.02 -3.46
N LYS A 216 12.78 -3.27 -3.80
CA LYS A 216 12.57 -3.72 -5.18
C LYS A 216 11.09 -3.62 -5.63
N ARG A 217 10.15 -3.12 -4.78
CA ARG A 217 8.73 -3.02 -5.09
C ARG A 217 8.39 -1.66 -5.72
N LEU A 218 7.42 -0.92 -5.20
CA LEU A 218 7.01 0.37 -5.81
C LEU A 218 8.20 1.29 -6.11
N LYS A 219 9.22 1.30 -5.26
CA LYS A 219 10.41 2.14 -5.39
C LYS A 219 11.42 1.63 -6.43
N GLY A 220 11.41 0.33 -6.75
CA GLY A 220 12.53 -0.39 -7.37
C GLY A 220 13.02 0.15 -8.71
N LEU A 221 12.15 0.64 -9.59
CA LEU A 221 12.48 1.21 -10.91
C LEU A 221 12.15 2.70 -11.04
N LEU A 222 11.75 3.35 -9.96
CA LEU A 222 11.55 4.80 -9.98
C LEU A 222 12.90 5.52 -9.98
N PRO A 223 12.99 6.73 -10.55
CA PRO A 223 14.22 7.52 -10.52
C PRO A 223 14.72 7.72 -9.09
N GLU A 224 16.05 7.74 -8.94
CA GLU A 224 16.67 8.06 -7.66
C GLU A 224 16.19 9.41 -7.13
N GLY A 225 15.92 9.48 -5.83
CA GLY A 225 15.37 10.69 -5.19
C GLY A 225 13.85 10.85 -5.32
N THR A 226 13.14 9.95 -6.02
CA THR A 226 11.66 9.97 -6.03
C THR A 226 11.11 9.81 -4.62
N ILE A 227 10.31 10.78 -4.18
CA ILE A 227 9.64 10.72 -2.87
C ILE A 227 8.45 9.76 -2.97
N ILE A 228 8.47 8.76 -2.11
CA ILE A 228 7.39 7.80 -1.99
C ILE A 228 7.11 7.50 -0.52
N ALA A 229 5.87 7.76 -0.09
CA ALA A 229 5.38 7.34 1.22
C ALA A 229 4.65 6.01 1.04
N HIS A 230 5.20 4.90 1.56
CA HIS A 230 4.65 3.58 1.27
C HIS A 230 4.67 2.62 2.44
N LYS A 231 3.87 1.56 2.35
CA LYS A 231 3.83 0.45 3.29
C LYS A 231 3.74 -0.88 2.56
N THR A 232 4.68 -1.77 2.86
CA THR A 232 4.75 -3.13 2.31
C THR A 232 4.00 -4.15 3.17
N GLY A 233 3.64 -5.28 2.56
CA GLY A 233 3.15 -6.47 3.24
C GLY A 233 3.72 -7.73 2.59
N SER A 234 4.13 -8.72 3.41
CA SER A 234 4.75 -9.95 2.92
C SER A 234 4.30 -11.14 3.74
N SER A 235 4.14 -12.28 3.09
CA SER A 235 4.02 -13.59 3.72
C SER A 235 5.22 -14.46 3.39
N ASP A 236 5.35 -15.56 4.12
CA ASP A 236 6.21 -16.67 3.71
C ASP A 236 5.64 -17.41 2.50
N THR A 237 6.49 -18.23 1.88
CA THR A 237 6.11 -19.18 0.83
C THR A 237 5.83 -20.52 1.48
N ASN A 238 4.71 -21.15 1.12
CA ASN A 238 4.34 -22.47 1.65
C ASN A 238 5.14 -23.61 1.00
N ASN A 239 4.96 -24.83 1.51
CA ASN A 239 5.66 -26.02 1.01
C ASN A 239 5.31 -26.39 -0.45
N GLU A 240 4.23 -25.83 -1.00
CA GLU A 240 3.80 -26.02 -2.39
C GLU A 240 4.40 -24.97 -3.33
N GLY A 241 5.23 -24.08 -2.81
CA GLY A 241 5.87 -22.98 -3.56
C GLY A 241 4.94 -21.79 -3.79
N MET A 242 3.83 -21.68 -3.06
CA MET A 242 2.90 -20.56 -3.17
C MET A 242 3.19 -19.51 -2.09
N THR A 243 3.43 -18.26 -2.49
CA THR A 243 3.52 -17.08 -1.63
C THR A 243 2.14 -16.44 -1.51
N TYR A 244 1.62 -16.33 -0.28
CA TYR A 244 0.26 -15.81 -0.06
C TYR A 244 0.13 -14.32 -0.37
N ALA A 245 1.17 -13.53 -0.10
CA ALA A 245 1.16 -12.10 -0.37
C ALA A 245 2.55 -11.49 -0.54
N VAL A 246 2.69 -10.68 -1.58
CA VAL A 246 3.74 -9.67 -1.77
C VAL A 246 3.04 -8.38 -2.18
N ASN A 247 2.97 -7.42 -1.27
CA ASN A 247 2.16 -6.22 -1.43
C ASN A 247 2.98 -4.97 -1.24
N ASP A 248 2.56 -3.89 -1.90
CA ASP A 248 3.03 -2.54 -1.58
C ASP A 248 1.96 -1.51 -1.95
N ILE A 249 1.68 -0.57 -1.04
CA ILE A 249 0.77 0.54 -1.27
C ILE A 249 1.46 1.85 -0.92
N GLY A 250 1.21 2.91 -1.68
CA GLY A 250 1.87 4.18 -1.39
C GLY A 250 1.36 5.36 -2.20
N ILE A 251 1.92 6.51 -1.89
CA ILE A 251 1.72 7.78 -2.59
C ILE A 251 3.07 8.19 -3.17
N VAL A 252 3.10 8.40 -4.47
CA VAL A 252 4.29 8.82 -5.22
C VAL A 252 4.17 10.30 -5.55
N VAL A 253 5.26 11.04 -5.36
CA VAL A 253 5.36 12.45 -5.72
C VAL A 253 6.16 12.58 -7.01
N LEU A 254 5.57 13.21 -8.02
CA LEU A 254 6.20 13.52 -9.30
C LEU A 254 7.16 14.72 -9.18
N PRO A 255 8.10 14.93 -10.11
CA PRO A 255 9.05 16.06 -10.05
C PRO A 255 8.39 17.44 -10.06
N ASP A 256 7.17 17.55 -10.61
CA ASP A 256 6.38 18.79 -10.65
C ASP A 256 5.49 18.99 -9.40
N GLY A 257 5.58 18.07 -8.43
CA GLY A 257 4.85 18.12 -7.17
C GLY A 257 3.47 17.44 -7.21
N ARG A 258 2.97 17.04 -8.38
CA ARG A 258 1.73 16.24 -8.48
C ARG A 258 1.92 14.89 -7.81
N LYS A 259 0.81 14.28 -7.39
CA LYS A 259 0.83 13.02 -6.66
C LYS A 259 -0.17 12.02 -7.22
N TYR A 260 0.13 10.76 -7.04
CA TYR A 260 -0.83 9.68 -7.24
C TYR A 260 -0.70 8.64 -6.16
N SER A 261 -1.81 8.01 -5.81
CA SER A 261 -1.82 6.80 -5.00
C SER A 261 -1.74 5.56 -5.88
N ILE A 262 -1.06 4.54 -5.38
CA ILE A 262 -0.93 3.24 -6.01
C ILE A 262 -1.00 2.14 -4.96
N ALA A 263 -1.83 1.13 -5.22
CA ALA A 263 -1.95 -0.05 -4.39
C ALA A 263 -1.79 -1.29 -5.28
N VAL A 264 -0.79 -2.12 -4.99
CA VAL A 264 -0.52 -3.36 -5.72
C VAL A 264 -0.44 -4.52 -4.72
N PHE A 265 -1.29 -5.50 -4.95
CA PHE A 265 -1.37 -6.74 -4.16
C PHE A 265 -1.09 -7.92 -5.08
N VAL A 266 -0.02 -8.67 -4.82
CA VAL A 266 0.29 -9.92 -5.51
C VAL A 266 -0.02 -11.05 -4.54
N THR A 267 -1.06 -11.82 -4.83
CA THR A 267 -1.63 -12.82 -3.92
C THR A 267 -1.62 -14.21 -4.55
N ASN A 268 -1.41 -15.24 -3.71
CA ASN A 268 -1.36 -16.64 -4.13
C ASN A 268 -0.43 -16.84 -5.34
N SER A 269 0.77 -16.31 -5.22
CA SER A 269 1.77 -16.32 -6.28
C SER A 269 2.59 -17.61 -6.28
N TYR A 270 2.65 -18.27 -7.42
CA TYR A 270 3.59 -19.35 -7.73
C TYR A 270 4.80 -18.85 -8.52
N GLU A 271 4.92 -17.54 -8.71
CA GLU A 271 6.14 -16.92 -9.20
C GLU A 271 7.21 -16.93 -8.10
N SER A 272 8.48 -16.76 -8.48
CA SER A 272 9.51 -16.50 -7.47
C SER A 272 9.19 -15.23 -6.67
N TYR A 273 9.77 -15.11 -5.47
CA TYR A 273 9.59 -13.90 -4.67
C TYR A 273 10.09 -12.64 -5.40
N ASP A 274 11.25 -12.74 -6.07
CA ASP A 274 11.80 -11.65 -6.90
C ASP A 274 10.88 -11.32 -8.09
N ASP A 275 10.26 -12.31 -8.75
CA ASP A 275 9.30 -12.06 -9.84
C ASP A 275 8.01 -11.42 -9.31
N SER A 276 7.56 -11.78 -8.12
CA SER A 276 6.41 -11.14 -7.48
C SER A 276 6.71 -9.67 -7.13
N GLU A 277 7.92 -9.35 -6.64
CA GLU A 277 8.36 -7.97 -6.45
C GLU A 277 8.51 -7.24 -7.81
N LYS A 278 8.98 -7.95 -8.84
CA LYS A 278 9.11 -7.41 -10.20
C LYS A 278 7.76 -7.02 -10.81
N ILE A 279 6.70 -7.76 -10.58
CA ILE A 279 5.33 -7.38 -10.99
C ILE A 279 4.98 -6.00 -10.40
N ILE A 280 5.25 -5.78 -9.12
CA ILE A 280 4.94 -4.52 -8.45
C ILE A 280 5.75 -3.37 -9.05
N THR A 281 7.06 -3.57 -9.23
CA THR A 281 7.93 -2.48 -9.72
C THR A 281 7.68 -2.14 -11.19
N ASP A 282 7.33 -3.12 -12.02
CA ASP A 282 6.98 -2.89 -13.43
C ASP A 282 5.68 -2.09 -13.56
N ILE A 283 4.66 -2.40 -12.72
CA ILE A 283 3.41 -1.64 -12.64
C ILE A 283 3.68 -0.23 -12.14
N SER A 284 4.48 -0.07 -11.09
CA SER A 284 4.87 1.22 -10.54
C SER A 284 5.57 2.09 -11.58
N LYS A 285 6.53 1.53 -12.32
CA LYS A 285 7.26 2.24 -13.38
C LYS A 285 6.32 2.67 -14.52
N ALA A 286 5.45 1.76 -14.97
CA ALA A 286 4.48 2.07 -16.01
C ALA A 286 3.54 3.21 -15.59
N THR A 287 3.13 3.22 -14.33
CA THR A 287 2.26 4.26 -13.75
C THR A 287 2.99 5.59 -13.62
N TYR A 288 4.23 5.57 -13.16
CA TYR A 288 5.08 6.76 -13.05
C TYR A 288 5.27 7.43 -14.42
N ASP A 289 5.65 6.65 -15.43
CA ASP A 289 5.86 7.15 -16.80
C ASP A 289 4.57 7.77 -17.36
N TYR A 290 3.43 7.13 -17.15
CA TYR A 290 2.13 7.63 -17.57
C TYR A 290 1.82 9.03 -16.99
N PHE A 291 2.00 9.20 -15.69
CA PHE A 291 1.73 10.50 -15.06
C PHE A 291 2.79 11.56 -15.39
N LEU A 292 4.04 11.14 -15.62
CA LEU A 292 5.11 12.04 -16.05
C LEU A 292 4.85 12.60 -17.45
N ASP A 293 4.43 11.76 -18.41
CA ASP A 293 4.13 12.18 -19.78
C ASP A 293 2.95 13.14 -19.86
N LYS A 294 2.00 13.07 -18.91
CA LYS A 294 0.88 14.02 -18.80
C LYS A 294 1.30 15.41 -18.35
N SER A 295 2.46 15.57 -17.70
CA SER A 295 2.98 16.88 -17.29
C SER A 295 3.54 17.70 -18.48
N SER A 296 3.83 17.02 -19.59
CA SER A 296 4.47 17.61 -20.77
C SER A 296 3.48 18.19 -21.79
N LYS A 297 2.18 18.16 -21.50
CA LYS A 297 1.09 18.67 -22.35
C LYS A 297 0.28 19.74 -21.63
#